data_e224afc683b4f45e1c29d3974e60f957
#
_entry.id   e224afc683b4f45e1c29d3974e60f957
#
_cell.length_a   1.000
_cell.length_b   1.000
_cell.length_c   1.000
_cell.angle_alpha   90.00
_cell.angle_beta   90.00
_cell.angle_gamma   90.00
#
_symmetry.space_group_name_H-M   'P 1'
#
loop_
_entity.id
_entity.type
_entity.pdbx_description
1 polymer ?
#
loop_
_entity_poly.entity_id
_entity_poly.type
_entity_poly.pdbx_seq_one_letter_code
_entity_poly.pdbx_strand_id
1 'polypeptide(L)'
;MRITAITAAGLRGATPEGGWQEELRQDDVVHTLVAVHTDEGLVGVGSVFTTEDLVRGALDVLRPLLLGANALEPERTSERLHRTTFWMGRGGSITHAISGVDTALWDLLGQATGQPVGRLLGGRYRDRVRPYASLLMDQPDALRDHLTALRAEGWTAFKIGWGPFGRVDERLDERIVAAARDAVGPDAMLMVDAGGSDSAWSQGYKWALRTARMLDAYGVAWFEEPLPPDAIEDYTHLRRRSPVPISGGEVLTRRQAFQPWIEGGALDIVQPDVTKVGGTSELRRIAWSAHDHGVKLVPHGWNTAVGLATDLQLASALPDTDLVEYVTGSPYIDDLTTDRWTLDADGMLPIPDGPGLGITLDRERLARYCDVDVLLGSAS
;
A
#
# COMPACT_ATOMS: atom_id res chain seq x y z
N MET A 1 -23.22 12.81 14.17
CA MET A 1 -22.69 11.42 14.12
C MET A 1 -21.55 11.31 15.11
N ARG A 2 -21.67 10.42 16.09
CA ARG A 2 -20.68 10.20 17.16
C ARG A 2 -20.13 8.79 17.07
N ILE A 3 -18.84 8.62 17.33
CA ILE A 3 -18.20 7.32 17.42
C ILE A 3 -18.68 6.58 18.67
N THR A 4 -19.24 5.39 18.51
CA THR A 4 -19.75 4.55 19.62
C THR A 4 -18.86 3.37 19.94
N ALA A 5 -18.17 2.79 18.92
CA ALA A 5 -17.22 1.71 19.12
C ALA A 5 -16.13 1.70 18.03
N ILE A 6 -15.02 1.08 18.34
CA ILE A 6 -13.95 0.78 17.38
C ILE A 6 -13.54 -0.67 17.60
N THR A 7 -13.58 -1.43 16.53
CA THR A 7 -13.30 -2.87 16.52
C THR A 7 -12.16 -3.20 15.57
N ALA A 8 -11.54 -4.34 15.75
CA ALA A 8 -10.49 -4.82 14.85
C ALA A 8 -10.56 -6.35 14.74
N ALA A 9 -10.26 -6.86 13.56
CA ALA A 9 -10.12 -8.28 13.30
C ALA A 9 -8.98 -8.54 12.32
N GLY A 10 -8.06 -9.42 12.69
CA GLY A 10 -6.95 -9.83 11.86
C GLY A 10 -7.37 -10.86 10.81
N LEU A 11 -6.85 -10.71 9.58
CA LEU A 11 -7.10 -11.63 8.48
C LEU A 11 -6.12 -12.80 8.54
N ARG A 12 -6.60 -14.04 8.38
CA ARG A 12 -5.84 -15.28 8.51
C ARG A 12 -6.03 -16.19 7.30
N GLY A 13 -5.05 -17.06 7.06
CA GLY A 13 -5.16 -18.18 6.12
C GLY A 13 -4.85 -17.86 4.67
N ALA A 14 -4.42 -16.64 4.34
CA ALA A 14 -4.08 -16.27 2.98
C ALA A 14 -2.83 -15.36 2.88
N THR A 15 -1.99 -15.33 3.91
CA THR A 15 -0.70 -14.63 3.86
C THR A 15 0.18 -15.33 2.82
N PRO A 16 0.73 -14.61 1.81
CA PRO A 16 1.54 -15.21 0.76
C PRO A 16 2.78 -15.94 1.30
N GLU A 17 3.09 -17.09 0.71
CA GLU A 17 4.35 -17.80 0.99
C GLU A 17 5.54 -17.10 0.30
N GLY A 18 6.70 -17.11 0.93
CA GLY A 18 8.01 -16.93 0.27
C GLY A 18 8.49 -15.50 0.00
N GLY A 19 7.73 -14.46 0.30
CA GLY A 19 8.19 -13.07 0.17
C GLY A 19 8.72 -12.47 1.46
N TRP A 20 8.48 -13.16 2.57
CA TRP A 20 8.80 -12.76 3.92
C TRP A 20 9.96 -13.58 4.44
N GLN A 21 10.61 -13.07 5.45
CA GLN A 21 11.61 -13.85 6.18
C GLN A 21 10.98 -15.09 6.81
N GLU A 22 11.82 -16.05 7.18
CA GLU A 22 11.43 -17.28 7.91
C GLU A 22 10.64 -17.01 9.21
N GLU A 23 10.66 -15.78 9.69
CA GLU A 23 9.94 -15.30 10.88
C GLU A 23 8.42 -15.17 10.68
N LEU A 24 7.97 -14.92 9.45
CA LEU A 24 6.56 -14.82 9.13
C LEU A 24 6.06 -16.12 8.50
N ARG A 25 5.08 -16.72 9.14
CA ARG A 25 4.43 -17.94 8.66
C ARG A 25 3.15 -17.59 7.93
N GLN A 26 2.68 -18.50 7.09
CA GLN A 26 1.42 -18.34 6.36
C GLN A 26 0.21 -18.03 7.27
N ASP A 27 0.23 -18.54 8.49
CA ASP A 27 -0.81 -18.28 9.50
C ASP A 27 -0.61 -16.96 10.27
N ASP A 28 0.50 -16.27 10.08
CA ASP A 28 0.77 -15.02 10.78
C ASP A 28 -0.15 -13.92 10.26
N VAL A 29 -0.79 -13.23 11.17
CA VAL A 29 -1.70 -12.13 10.86
C VAL A 29 -0.88 -10.86 10.67
N VAL A 30 -0.70 -10.45 9.42
CA VAL A 30 -0.02 -9.18 9.08
C VAL A 30 -0.98 -8.12 8.56
N HIS A 31 -2.24 -8.48 8.26
CA HIS A 31 -3.29 -7.55 7.86
C HIS A 31 -4.43 -7.58 8.88
N THR A 32 -4.80 -6.41 9.35
CA THR A 32 -5.91 -6.24 10.30
C THR A 32 -6.89 -5.21 9.75
N LEU A 33 -8.17 -5.56 9.71
CA LEU A 33 -9.22 -4.60 9.42
C LEU A 33 -9.65 -3.90 10.71
N VAL A 34 -9.96 -2.60 10.58
CA VAL A 34 -10.51 -1.76 11.65
C VAL A 34 -11.88 -1.26 11.21
N ALA A 35 -12.86 -1.31 12.10
CA ALA A 35 -14.16 -0.71 11.86
C ALA A 35 -14.48 0.34 12.93
N VAL A 36 -15.02 1.48 12.50
CA VAL A 36 -15.49 2.57 13.34
C VAL A 36 -17.02 2.63 13.27
N HIS A 37 -17.68 2.40 14.40
CA HIS A 37 -19.13 2.36 14.51
C HIS A 37 -19.67 3.71 15.03
N THR A 38 -20.87 4.09 14.59
CA THR A 38 -21.48 5.36 14.94
C THR A 38 -22.86 5.20 15.56
N ASP A 39 -23.35 6.24 16.26
CA ASP A 39 -24.70 6.33 16.83
C ASP A 39 -25.81 6.44 15.78
N GLU A 40 -25.48 6.65 14.52
CA GLU A 40 -26.42 6.68 13.39
C GLU A 40 -26.43 5.36 12.58
N GLY A 41 -25.73 4.32 13.05
CA GLY A 41 -25.72 2.99 12.47
C GLY A 41 -24.77 2.83 11.27
N LEU A 42 -24.05 3.87 10.85
CA LEU A 42 -23.01 3.74 9.83
C LEU A 42 -21.75 3.13 10.42
N VAL A 43 -21.06 2.32 9.61
CA VAL A 43 -19.80 1.68 9.95
C VAL A 43 -18.79 1.98 8.83
N GLY A 44 -17.72 2.66 9.20
CA GLY A 44 -16.60 2.89 8.28
C GLY A 44 -15.51 1.85 8.49
N VAL A 45 -14.80 1.51 7.42
CA VAL A 45 -13.77 0.47 7.44
C VAL A 45 -12.41 1.01 7.02
N GLY A 46 -11.35 0.47 7.62
CA GLY A 46 -9.97 0.76 7.29
C GLY A 46 -9.10 -0.49 7.37
N SER A 47 -7.93 -0.45 6.77
CA SER A 47 -6.95 -1.54 6.78
C SER A 47 -5.66 -1.11 7.46
N VAL A 48 -4.99 -2.04 8.12
CA VAL A 48 -3.73 -1.83 8.84
C VAL A 48 -2.77 -2.95 8.51
N PHE A 49 -1.56 -2.61 8.07
CA PHE A 49 -0.49 -3.58 7.89
C PHE A 49 0.27 -3.78 9.20
N THR A 50 -0.30 -4.55 10.09
CA THR A 50 0.37 -5.08 11.31
C THR A 50 -0.54 -6.11 11.99
N THR A 51 -0.01 -6.85 12.96
CA THR A 51 -0.73 -7.95 13.60
C THR A 51 -1.92 -7.44 14.44
N GLU A 52 -2.96 -8.28 14.54
CA GLU A 52 -4.17 -7.98 15.31
C GLU A 52 -3.88 -7.58 16.75
N ASP A 53 -2.98 -8.28 17.44
CA ASP A 53 -2.66 -8.01 18.84
C ASP A 53 -2.04 -6.62 19.03
N LEU A 54 -1.15 -6.21 18.12
CA LEU A 54 -0.57 -4.87 18.15
C LEU A 54 -1.61 -3.79 17.81
N VAL A 55 -2.52 -4.06 16.87
CA VAL A 55 -3.62 -3.14 16.56
C VAL A 55 -4.56 -3.00 17.75
N ARG A 56 -4.96 -4.09 18.39
CA ARG A 56 -5.83 -4.08 19.57
C ARG A 56 -5.20 -3.30 20.73
N GLY A 57 -3.92 -3.54 21.02
CA GLY A 57 -3.20 -2.79 22.05
C GLY A 57 -3.11 -1.29 21.74
N ALA A 58 -2.87 -0.92 20.49
CA ALA A 58 -2.89 0.47 20.07
C ALA A 58 -4.30 1.08 20.19
N LEU A 59 -5.35 0.36 19.76
CA LEU A 59 -6.72 0.83 19.88
C LEU A 59 -7.17 1.03 21.35
N ASP A 60 -6.66 0.24 22.29
CA ASP A 60 -6.95 0.47 23.71
C ASP A 60 -6.46 1.83 24.20
N VAL A 61 -5.32 2.30 23.67
CA VAL A 61 -4.79 3.65 23.91
C VAL A 61 -5.62 4.72 23.18
N LEU A 62 -6.06 4.45 21.96
CA LEU A 62 -6.75 5.41 21.10
C LEU A 62 -8.25 5.58 21.45
N ARG A 63 -8.93 4.53 21.95
CA ARG A 63 -10.36 4.54 22.26
C ARG A 63 -10.82 5.70 23.13
N PRO A 64 -10.17 6.06 24.24
CA PRO A 64 -10.58 7.18 25.07
C PRO A 64 -10.56 8.53 24.34
N LEU A 65 -9.76 8.63 23.27
CA LEU A 65 -9.68 9.82 22.44
C LEU A 65 -10.75 9.85 21.33
N LEU A 66 -11.31 8.70 20.99
CA LEU A 66 -12.19 8.52 19.84
C LEU A 66 -13.66 8.41 20.24
N LEU A 67 -13.98 7.69 21.33
CA LEU A 67 -15.36 7.50 21.77
C LEU A 67 -16.06 8.84 22.06
N GLY A 68 -17.25 9.02 21.48
CA GLY A 68 -18.02 10.26 21.55
C GLY A 68 -17.52 11.41 20.67
N ALA A 69 -16.37 11.23 19.97
CA ALA A 69 -15.88 12.24 19.01
C ALA A 69 -16.77 12.30 17.76
N ASN A 70 -16.69 13.41 17.03
CA ASN A 70 -17.38 13.55 15.74
C ASN A 70 -16.68 12.69 14.68
N ALA A 71 -17.39 11.73 14.10
CA ALA A 71 -16.87 10.82 13.07
C ALA A 71 -16.61 11.51 11.72
N LEU A 72 -17.18 12.71 11.50
CA LEU A 72 -17.09 13.43 10.22
C LEU A 72 -15.94 14.44 10.15
N GLU A 73 -14.94 14.32 11.03
CA GLU A 73 -13.77 15.20 11.08
C GLU A 73 -12.46 14.37 11.01
N PRO A 74 -12.20 13.64 9.90
CA PRO A 74 -11.07 12.72 9.82
C PRO A 74 -9.72 13.42 10.04
N GLU A 75 -9.39 14.49 9.33
CA GLU A 75 -8.09 15.17 9.46
C GLU A 75 -7.85 15.76 10.86
N ARG A 76 -8.89 16.34 11.47
CA ARG A 76 -8.80 16.85 12.85
C ARG A 76 -8.54 15.72 13.83
N THR A 77 -9.22 14.60 13.64
CA THR A 77 -9.07 13.42 14.49
C THR A 77 -7.68 12.82 14.32
N SER A 78 -7.21 12.62 13.10
CA SER A 78 -5.86 12.14 12.79
C SER A 78 -4.78 13.00 13.48
N GLU A 79 -4.82 14.31 13.32
CA GLU A 79 -3.86 15.21 13.95
C GLU A 79 -3.90 15.16 15.49
N ARG A 80 -5.10 15.05 16.07
CA ARG A 80 -5.29 14.88 17.52
C ARG A 80 -4.67 13.58 18.01
N LEU A 81 -4.90 12.47 17.32
CA LEU A 81 -4.35 11.17 17.69
C LEU A 81 -2.81 11.21 17.67
N HIS A 82 -2.22 11.70 16.60
CA HIS A 82 -0.78 11.81 16.48
C HIS A 82 -0.13 12.72 17.55
N ARG A 83 -0.77 13.83 17.91
CA ARG A 83 -0.28 14.72 18.97
C ARG A 83 -0.37 14.08 20.35
N THR A 84 -1.47 13.44 20.64
CA THR A 84 -1.70 12.85 21.97
C THR A 84 -0.82 11.62 22.21
N THR A 85 -0.52 10.85 21.16
CA THR A 85 0.34 9.66 21.24
C THR A 85 1.82 9.94 21.00
N PHE A 86 2.23 11.20 20.92
CA PHE A 86 3.61 11.60 20.57
C PHE A 86 4.68 10.89 21.40
N TRP A 87 4.48 10.74 22.72
CA TRP A 87 5.40 10.08 23.63
C TRP A 87 5.31 8.54 23.60
N MET A 88 4.31 7.98 22.92
CA MET A 88 4.10 6.52 22.77
C MET A 88 4.75 5.97 21.51
N GLY A 89 5.37 6.83 20.71
CA GLY A 89 6.00 6.51 19.44
C GLY A 89 5.50 7.42 18.31
N ARG A 90 6.42 7.71 17.39
CA ARG A 90 6.16 8.56 16.22
C ARG A 90 6.04 7.75 14.93
N GLY A 91 5.97 6.43 15.06
CA GLY A 91 5.91 5.45 13.98
C GLY A 91 5.47 4.09 14.54
N GLY A 92 5.57 3.05 13.74
CA GLY A 92 5.23 1.67 14.12
C GLY A 92 3.76 1.49 14.43
N SER A 93 3.44 0.49 15.26
CA SER A 93 2.08 -0.03 15.47
C SER A 93 1.04 1.02 15.85
N ILE A 94 1.40 2.04 16.62
CA ILE A 94 0.46 3.12 16.98
C ILE A 94 0.06 3.95 15.75
N THR A 95 1.02 4.27 14.88
CA THR A 95 0.76 5.01 13.64
C THR A 95 0.01 4.14 12.63
N HIS A 96 0.35 2.85 12.55
CA HIS A 96 -0.38 1.89 11.70
C HIS A 96 -1.85 1.79 12.14
N ALA A 97 -2.14 1.66 13.43
CA ALA A 97 -3.52 1.64 13.94
C ALA A 97 -4.27 2.97 13.65
N ILE A 98 -3.58 4.12 13.74
CA ILE A 98 -4.15 5.41 13.35
C ILE A 98 -4.49 5.41 11.86
N SER A 99 -3.71 4.74 10.99
CA SER A 99 -3.99 4.63 9.55
C SER A 99 -5.35 3.99 9.29
N GLY A 100 -5.64 2.87 9.95
CA GLY A 100 -6.93 2.20 9.82
C GLY A 100 -8.10 3.04 10.33
N VAL A 101 -7.93 3.71 11.47
CA VAL A 101 -8.96 4.61 12.02
C VAL A 101 -9.19 5.80 11.10
N ASP A 102 -8.15 6.45 10.61
CA ASP A 102 -8.25 7.61 9.72
C ASP A 102 -8.98 7.26 8.41
N THR A 103 -8.61 6.14 7.78
CA THR A 103 -9.27 5.64 6.57
C THR A 103 -10.74 5.32 6.83
N ALA A 104 -11.07 4.66 7.97
CA ALA A 104 -12.45 4.38 8.35
C ALA A 104 -13.29 5.67 8.57
N LEU A 105 -12.67 6.73 9.08
CA LEU A 105 -13.36 8.02 9.25
C LEU A 105 -13.58 8.73 7.90
N TRP A 106 -12.66 8.62 6.94
CA TRP A 106 -12.89 9.10 5.57
C TRP A 106 -13.99 8.31 4.87
N ASP A 107 -14.05 7.00 5.09
CA ASP A 107 -15.12 6.14 4.59
C ASP A 107 -16.48 6.58 5.16
N LEU A 108 -16.57 6.80 6.49
CA LEU A 108 -17.77 7.32 7.14
C LEU A 108 -18.20 8.69 6.60
N LEU A 109 -17.26 9.60 6.41
CA LEU A 109 -17.55 10.92 5.84
C LEU A 109 -18.17 10.79 4.45
N GLY A 110 -17.62 9.89 3.62
CA GLY A 110 -18.16 9.61 2.31
C GLY A 110 -19.54 8.98 2.33
N GLN A 111 -19.77 7.99 3.19
CA GLN A 111 -21.08 7.35 3.38
C GLN A 111 -22.12 8.39 3.83
N ALA A 112 -21.80 9.19 4.85
CA ALA A 112 -22.70 10.19 5.42
C ALA A 112 -23.08 11.31 4.44
N THR A 113 -22.19 11.64 3.51
CA THR A 113 -22.40 12.70 2.50
C THR A 113 -22.88 12.17 1.16
N GLY A 114 -22.94 10.84 0.99
CA GLY A 114 -23.29 10.21 -0.28
C GLY A 114 -22.25 10.45 -1.38
N GLN A 115 -20.97 10.68 -1.00
CA GLN A 115 -19.90 11.00 -1.94
C GLN A 115 -18.73 10.01 -1.82
N PRO A 116 -18.05 9.65 -2.91
CA PRO A 116 -16.80 8.93 -2.85
C PRO A 116 -15.68 9.79 -2.24
N VAL A 117 -14.77 9.15 -1.51
CA VAL A 117 -13.66 9.81 -0.80
C VAL A 117 -12.83 10.69 -1.76
N GLY A 118 -12.55 10.24 -2.97
CA GLY A 118 -11.78 11.02 -3.95
C GLY A 118 -12.38 12.39 -4.27
N ARG A 119 -13.72 12.52 -4.26
CA ARG A 119 -14.36 13.83 -4.42
C ARG A 119 -14.21 14.72 -3.19
N LEU A 120 -14.28 14.13 -2.01
CA LEU A 120 -14.13 14.86 -0.73
C LEU A 120 -12.69 15.33 -0.51
N LEU A 121 -11.71 14.66 -1.10
CA LEU A 121 -10.30 15.04 -1.07
C LEU A 121 -9.96 16.26 -1.98
N GLY A 122 -10.93 16.82 -2.68
CA GLY A 122 -10.76 18.03 -3.49
C GLY A 122 -11.21 17.88 -4.94
N GLY A 123 -11.68 16.71 -5.33
CA GLY A 123 -12.16 16.38 -6.67
C GLY A 123 -11.29 15.33 -7.36
N ARG A 124 -11.84 14.75 -8.41
CA ARG A 124 -11.18 13.69 -9.17
C ARG A 124 -10.49 14.23 -10.42
N TYR A 125 -9.24 13.84 -10.63
CA TYR A 125 -8.46 14.07 -11.85
C TYR A 125 -8.69 12.95 -12.87
N ARG A 126 -9.13 11.75 -12.41
CA ARG A 126 -9.34 10.58 -13.25
C ARG A 126 -10.41 9.65 -12.66
N ASP A 127 -11.06 8.87 -13.54
CA ASP A 127 -12.07 7.87 -13.17
C ASP A 127 -11.56 6.43 -13.29
N ARG A 128 -10.32 6.25 -13.78
CA ARG A 128 -9.62 4.99 -13.89
C ARG A 128 -8.12 5.20 -13.71
N VAL A 129 -7.41 4.17 -13.26
CA VAL A 129 -5.98 4.21 -13.00
C VAL A 129 -5.33 2.94 -13.55
N ARG A 130 -4.06 3.00 -13.94
CA ARG A 130 -3.31 1.80 -14.34
C ARG A 130 -2.87 1.06 -13.10
N PRO A 131 -3.35 -0.17 -12.86
CA PRO A 131 -2.77 -1.02 -11.85
C PRO A 131 -1.50 -1.68 -12.40
N TYR A 132 -0.52 -1.94 -11.54
CA TYR A 132 0.53 -2.86 -11.88
C TYR A 132 0.38 -4.15 -11.09
N ALA A 133 0.53 -5.30 -11.82
CA ALA A 133 0.56 -6.61 -11.20
C ALA A 133 1.82 -6.72 -10.34
N SER A 134 1.66 -6.80 -9.03
CA SER A 134 2.75 -6.98 -8.09
C SER A 134 2.84 -8.44 -7.68
N LEU A 135 4.02 -9.02 -7.81
CA LEU A 135 4.28 -10.43 -7.52
C LEU A 135 5.70 -10.65 -7.03
N LEU A 136 5.87 -11.72 -6.26
CA LEU A 136 7.18 -12.10 -5.76
C LEU A 136 8.03 -12.70 -6.88
N MET A 137 9.35 -12.43 -6.85
CA MET A 137 10.30 -13.06 -7.76
C MET A 137 10.47 -14.54 -7.45
N ASP A 138 10.64 -15.32 -8.50
CA ASP A 138 10.92 -16.75 -8.47
C ASP A 138 12.07 -17.06 -9.42
N GLN A 139 12.37 -18.34 -9.62
CA GLN A 139 13.30 -18.80 -10.66
C GLN A 139 12.82 -18.33 -12.05
N PRO A 140 13.73 -18.02 -12.98
CA PRO A 140 13.39 -17.36 -14.24
C PRO A 140 12.27 -18.02 -15.05
N ASP A 141 12.20 -19.36 -15.08
CA ASP A 141 11.18 -20.07 -15.87
C ASP A 141 9.80 -19.99 -15.23
N ALA A 142 9.69 -20.19 -13.91
CA ALA A 142 8.41 -20.07 -13.18
C ALA A 142 7.88 -18.62 -13.25
N LEU A 143 8.77 -17.64 -13.09
CA LEU A 143 8.41 -16.22 -13.23
C LEU A 143 7.91 -15.88 -14.64
N ARG A 144 8.58 -16.42 -15.69
CA ARG A 144 8.14 -16.24 -17.08
C ARG A 144 6.72 -16.75 -17.32
N ASP A 145 6.43 -17.96 -16.84
CA ASP A 145 5.10 -18.57 -17.00
C ASP A 145 4.02 -17.75 -16.33
N HIS A 146 4.28 -17.31 -15.10
CA HIS A 146 3.33 -16.46 -14.34
C HIS A 146 3.08 -15.11 -15.03
N LEU A 147 4.15 -14.40 -15.42
CA LEU A 147 4.03 -13.11 -16.12
C LEU A 147 3.32 -13.24 -17.47
N THR A 148 3.54 -14.35 -18.20
CA THR A 148 2.87 -14.63 -19.46
C THR A 148 1.37 -14.81 -19.27
N ALA A 149 0.96 -15.50 -18.19
CA ALA A 149 -0.44 -15.66 -17.82
C ALA A 149 -1.10 -14.31 -17.49
N LEU A 150 -0.48 -13.50 -16.64
CA LEU A 150 -0.98 -12.16 -16.29
C LEU A 150 -1.10 -11.24 -17.52
N ARG A 151 -0.13 -11.29 -18.43
CA ARG A 151 -0.21 -10.56 -19.69
C ARG A 151 -1.42 -10.97 -20.54
N ALA A 152 -1.71 -12.28 -20.59
CA ALA A 152 -2.89 -12.79 -21.28
C ALA A 152 -4.21 -12.35 -20.66
N GLU A 153 -4.23 -12.02 -19.37
CA GLU A 153 -5.36 -11.43 -18.64
C GLU A 153 -5.55 -9.93 -18.90
N GLY A 154 -4.63 -9.28 -19.63
CA GLY A 154 -4.73 -7.86 -19.98
C GLY A 154 -3.87 -6.91 -19.14
N TRP A 155 -3.01 -7.42 -18.27
CA TRP A 155 -2.07 -6.58 -17.51
C TRP A 155 -1.03 -5.95 -18.45
N THR A 156 -0.73 -4.66 -18.22
CA THR A 156 0.21 -3.86 -19.03
C THR A 156 1.37 -3.30 -18.22
N ALA A 157 1.33 -3.44 -16.90
CA ALA A 157 2.38 -3.02 -15.97
C ALA A 157 2.63 -4.12 -14.93
N PHE A 158 3.90 -4.36 -14.58
CA PHE A 158 4.32 -5.49 -13.74
C PHE A 158 5.44 -5.06 -12.81
N LYS A 159 5.30 -5.34 -11.52
CA LYS A 159 6.37 -5.21 -10.52
C LYS A 159 6.76 -6.61 -10.04
N ILE A 160 8.03 -6.95 -10.19
CA ILE A 160 8.60 -8.16 -9.64
C ILE A 160 9.52 -7.79 -8.48
N GLY A 161 9.41 -8.49 -7.36
CA GLY A 161 10.15 -8.09 -6.17
C GLY A 161 10.58 -9.23 -5.26
N TRP A 162 11.53 -8.92 -4.39
CA TRP A 162 11.99 -9.80 -3.32
C TRP A 162 12.58 -11.13 -3.83
N GLY A 163 12.27 -12.26 -3.17
CA GLY A 163 12.75 -13.58 -3.58
C GLY A 163 14.28 -13.68 -3.61
N PRO A 164 14.87 -14.31 -4.63
CA PRO A 164 16.32 -14.53 -4.70
C PRO A 164 17.12 -13.31 -5.17
N PHE A 165 16.47 -12.24 -5.65
CA PHE A 165 17.11 -11.06 -6.23
C PHE A 165 17.98 -10.32 -5.21
N GLY A 166 19.23 -10.02 -5.58
CA GLY A 166 20.19 -9.41 -4.68
C GLY A 166 20.72 -10.32 -3.56
N ARG A 167 20.26 -11.57 -3.46
CA ARG A 167 20.58 -12.49 -2.36
C ARG A 167 21.45 -13.68 -2.77
N VAL A 168 21.50 -14.00 -4.04
CA VAL A 168 22.28 -15.15 -4.56
C VAL A 168 23.50 -14.66 -5.34
N ASP A 169 23.34 -14.19 -6.55
CA ASP A 169 24.41 -13.58 -7.36
C ASP A 169 23.85 -12.69 -8.48
N GLU A 170 24.68 -11.73 -8.95
CA GLU A 170 24.31 -10.76 -9.98
C GLU A 170 23.94 -11.41 -11.33
N ARG A 171 24.39 -12.63 -11.62
CA ARG A 171 24.03 -13.36 -12.86
C ARG A 171 22.60 -13.91 -12.78
N LEU A 172 22.21 -14.38 -11.61
CA LEU A 172 20.82 -14.80 -11.38
C LEU A 172 19.90 -13.59 -11.46
N ASP A 173 20.28 -12.45 -10.85
CA ASP A 173 19.54 -11.21 -10.90
C ASP A 173 19.24 -10.80 -12.35
N GLU A 174 20.26 -10.80 -13.21
CA GLU A 174 20.11 -10.48 -14.63
C GLU A 174 19.22 -11.49 -15.37
N ARG A 175 19.34 -12.81 -15.12
CA ARG A 175 18.48 -13.82 -15.74
C ARG A 175 17.02 -13.67 -15.35
N ILE A 176 16.73 -13.31 -14.10
CA ILE A 176 15.36 -13.03 -13.62
C ILE A 176 14.77 -11.86 -14.41
N VAL A 177 15.50 -10.75 -14.49
CA VAL A 177 15.03 -9.54 -15.21
C VAL A 177 14.87 -9.81 -16.71
N ALA A 178 15.82 -10.53 -17.33
CA ALA A 178 15.73 -10.91 -18.74
C ALA A 178 14.50 -11.78 -19.01
N ALA A 179 14.24 -12.79 -18.18
CA ALA A 179 13.06 -13.65 -18.28
C ALA A 179 11.76 -12.87 -18.12
N ALA A 180 11.72 -11.93 -17.17
CA ALA A 180 10.56 -11.06 -16.98
C ALA A 180 10.32 -10.17 -18.19
N ARG A 181 11.35 -9.50 -18.71
CA ARG A 181 11.23 -8.65 -19.90
C ARG A 181 10.77 -9.43 -21.14
N ASP A 182 11.32 -10.63 -21.36
CA ASP A 182 10.90 -11.52 -22.44
C ASP A 182 9.41 -11.89 -22.32
N ALA A 183 8.94 -12.22 -21.10
CA ALA A 183 7.56 -12.61 -20.86
C ALA A 183 6.56 -11.45 -21.09
N VAL A 184 6.86 -10.27 -20.55
CA VAL A 184 5.93 -9.13 -20.65
C VAL A 184 6.05 -8.36 -21.96
N GLY A 185 7.13 -8.58 -22.74
CA GLY A 185 7.37 -7.91 -24.02
C GLY A 185 7.93 -6.48 -23.86
N PRO A 186 8.35 -5.82 -24.96
CA PRO A 186 9.07 -4.56 -24.91
C PRO A 186 8.20 -3.35 -24.48
N ASP A 187 6.90 -3.40 -24.71
CA ASP A 187 6.00 -2.26 -24.51
C ASP A 187 5.40 -2.21 -23.11
N ALA A 188 5.47 -3.32 -22.35
CA ALA A 188 4.95 -3.36 -21.00
C ALA A 188 5.85 -2.60 -20.01
N MET A 189 5.26 -1.92 -19.03
CA MET A 189 5.98 -1.32 -17.92
C MET A 189 6.47 -2.43 -16.99
N LEU A 190 7.78 -2.53 -16.78
CA LEU A 190 8.38 -3.49 -15.85
C LEU A 190 9.12 -2.73 -14.75
N MET A 191 8.84 -3.06 -13.51
CA MET A 191 9.46 -2.52 -12.32
C MET A 191 10.14 -3.63 -11.53
N VAL A 192 11.22 -3.28 -10.83
CA VAL A 192 12.00 -4.22 -10.03
C VAL A 192 12.12 -3.68 -8.60
N ASP A 193 11.71 -4.50 -7.64
CA ASP A 193 11.80 -4.24 -6.22
C ASP A 193 12.86 -5.16 -5.58
N ALA A 194 13.91 -4.59 -5.01
CA ALA A 194 14.96 -5.37 -4.34
C ALA A 194 14.55 -5.82 -2.93
N GLY A 195 13.58 -5.16 -2.31
CA GLY A 195 13.17 -5.44 -0.93
C GLY A 195 14.27 -5.09 0.06
N GLY A 196 14.88 -3.92 -0.07
CA GLY A 196 15.93 -3.46 0.83
C GLY A 196 15.44 -3.08 2.24
N SER A 197 14.14 -3.05 2.44
CA SER A 197 13.49 -2.96 3.76
C SER A 197 13.56 -4.26 4.57
N ASP A 198 13.97 -5.36 3.95
CA ASP A 198 14.24 -6.63 4.62
C ASP A 198 15.40 -6.51 5.63
N SER A 199 15.19 -6.95 6.88
CA SER A 199 16.20 -6.90 7.94
C SER A 199 17.48 -7.70 7.62
N ALA A 200 17.40 -8.69 6.73
CA ALA A 200 18.54 -9.47 6.25
C ALA A 200 19.21 -8.87 5.00
N TRP A 201 18.76 -7.70 4.52
CA TRP A 201 19.33 -7.07 3.35
C TRP A 201 20.80 -6.70 3.55
N SER A 202 21.67 -7.21 2.69
CA SER A 202 23.13 -7.09 2.84
C SER A 202 23.79 -6.28 1.73
N GLN A 203 23.04 -5.86 0.70
CA GLN A 203 23.59 -5.13 -0.43
C GLN A 203 23.75 -3.63 -0.13
N GLY A 204 24.78 -3.04 -0.69
CA GLY A 204 25.09 -1.64 -0.51
C GLY A 204 25.16 -0.87 -1.83
N TYR A 205 25.52 0.40 -1.74
CA TYR A 205 25.55 1.37 -2.84
C TYR A 205 26.21 0.85 -4.13
N LYS A 206 27.36 0.15 -4.05
CA LYS A 206 28.08 -0.30 -5.25
C LYS A 206 27.30 -1.37 -6.02
N TRP A 207 26.65 -2.29 -5.31
CA TRP A 207 25.75 -3.26 -5.92
C TRP A 207 24.56 -2.56 -6.56
N ALA A 208 23.88 -1.69 -5.81
CA ALA A 208 22.71 -0.97 -6.28
C ALA A 208 23.00 -0.18 -7.57
N LEU A 209 24.16 0.49 -7.66
CA LEU A 209 24.55 1.22 -8.88
C LEU A 209 24.87 0.32 -10.08
N ARG A 210 25.50 -0.86 -9.86
CA ARG A 210 25.71 -1.83 -10.95
C ARG A 210 24.39 -2.43 -11.43
N THR A 211 23.54 -2.79 -10.49
CA THR A 211 22.21 -3.34 -10.75
C THR A 211 21.34 -2.33 -11.50
N ALA A 212 21.31 -1.06 -11.09
CA ALA A 212 20.58 -0.02 -11.81
C ALA A 212 21.00 0.11 -13.29
N ARG A 213 22.30 -0.05 -13.59
CA ARG A 213 22.80 -0.05 -14.97
C ARG A 213 22.36 -1.30 -15.76
N MET A 214 22.32 -2.43 -15.11
CA MET A 214 21.78 -3.65 -15.71
C MET A 214 20.29 -3.49 -16.01
N LEU A 215 19.50 -2.96 -15.05
CA LEU A 215 18.07 -2.74 -15.21
C LEU A 215 17.74 -1.77 -16.36
N ASP A 216 18.55 -0.74 -16.58
CA ASP A 216 18.42 0.20 -17.70
C ASP A 216 18.49 -0.52 -19.05
N ALA A 217 19.40 -1.50 -19.21
CA ALA A 217 19.51 -2.30 -20.43
C ALA A 217 18.24 -3.13 -20.75
N TYR A 218 17.41 -3.40 -19.75
CA TYR A 218 16.13 -4.10 -19.90
C TYR A 218 14.91 -3.15 -19.89
N GLY A 219 15.12 -1.83 -19.90
CA GLY A 219 14.07 -0.84 -19.94
C GLY A 219 13.17 -0.88 -18.70
N VAL A 220 13.74 -1.12 -17.52
CA VAL A 220 13.01 -1.12 -16.25
C VAL A 220 12.58 0.29 -15.89
N ALA A 221 11.33 0.48 -15.50
CA ALA A 221 10.71 1.78 -15.25
C ALA A 221 11.17 2.43 -13.94
N TRP A 222 11.41 1.64 -12.90
CA TRP A 222 12.05 2.07 -11.64
C TRP A 222 12.69 0.89 -10.90
N PHE A 223 13.64 1.24 -10.03
CA PHE A 223 14.30 0.34 -9.10
C PHE A 223 13.90 0.69 -7.67
N GLU A 224 13.11 -0.18 -7.05
CA GLU A 224 12.51 0.00 -5.74
C GLU A 224 13.40 -0.59 -4.66
N GLU A 225 13.56 0.14 -3.56
CA GLU A 225 14.27 -0.24 -2.34
C GLU A 225 15.60 -0.99 -2.54
N PRO A 226 16.55 -0.44 -3.35
CA PRO A 226 17.84 -1.10 -3.56
C PRO A 226 18.80 -1.05 -2.37
N LEU A 227 18.46 -0.29 -1.32
CA LEU A 227 19.28 -0.03 -0.14
C LEU A 227 18.42 -0.09 1.12
N PRO A 228 19.03 -0.29 2.31
CA PRO A 228 18.29 -0.23 3.57
C PRO A 228 17.56 1.12 3.75
N PRO A 229 16.40 1.15 4.42
CA PRO A 229 15.57 2.35 4.54
C PRO A 229 16.20 3.49 5.36
N ASP A 230 17.27 3.22 6.10
CA ASP A 230 18.01 4.25 6.86
C ASP A 230 19.16 4.91 6.07
N ALA A 231 19.45 4.40 4.85
CA ALA A 231 20.60 4.83 4.05
C ALA A 231 20.30 6.05 3.14
N ILE A 232 19.64 7.08 3.67
CA ILE A 232 19.15 8.24 2.89
C ILE A 232 20.25 8.95 2.08
N GLU A 233 21.49 9.04 2.61
CA GLU A 233 22.61 9.65 1.90
C GLU A 233 23.00 8.82 0.68
N ASP A 234 23.05 7.50 0.82
CA ASP A 234 23.34 6.59 -0.29
C ASP A 234 22.23 6.60 -1.33
N TYR A 235 20.95 6.68 -0.94
CA TYR A 235 19.83 6.91 -1.86
C TYR A 235 20.00 8.22 -2.64
N THR A 236 20.35 9.31 -1.97
CA THR A 236 20.60 10.61 -2.62
C THR A 236 21.74 10.51 -3.64
N HIS A 237 22.80 9.78 -3.34
CA HIS A 237 23.91 9.55 -4.26
C HIS A 237 23.51 8.61 -5.40
N LEU A 238 22.73 7.58 -5.12
CA LEU A 238 22.26 6.60 -6.11
C LEU A 238 21.33 7.27 -7.13
N ARG A 239 20.32 7.99 -6.67
CA ARG A 239 19.39 8.73 -7.52
C ARG A 239 20.09 9.60 -8.56
N ARG A 240 21.15 10.30 -8.14
CA ARG A 240 21.92 11.21 -9.04
C ARG A 240 22.74 10.47 -10.11
N ARG A 241 23.00 9.18 -9.95
CA ARG A 241 23.89 8.38 -10.81
C ARG A 241 23.21 7.22 -11.49
N SER A 242 22.04 6.84 -11.02
CA SER A 242 21.24 5.78 -11.59
C SER A 242 20.66 6.23 -12.94
N PRO A 243 20.74 5.40 -13.99
CA PRO A 243 20.03 5.66 -15.24
C PRO A 243 18.53 5.34 -15.15
N VAL A 244 18.10 4.56 -14.17
CA VAL A 244 16.69 4.26 -13.90
C VAL A 244 16.21 5.03 -12.67
N PRO A 245 14.94 5.47 -12.62
CA PRO A 245 14.36 6.11 -11.44
C PRO A 245 14.49 5.23 -10.20
N ILE A 246 14.75 5.84 -9.05
CA ILE A 246 14.83 5.18 -7.75
C ILE A 246 13.57 5.46 -6.94
N SER A 247 12.97 4.39 -6.41
CA SER A 247 11.76 4.48 -5.61
C SER A 247 11.91 3.82 -4.23
N GLY A 248 10.99 4.13 -3.31
CA GLY A 248 10.96 3.54 -1.99
C GLY A 248 10.12 4.33 -1.00
N GLY A 249 10.13 3.88 0.25
CA GLY A 249 9.47 4.57 1.35
C GLY A 249 8.26 3.85 1.95
N GLU A 250 8.02 2.59 1.60
CA GLU A 250 6.89 1.80 2.12
C GLU A 250 6.91 1.60 3.63
N VAL A 251 8.08 1.65 4.25
CA VAL A 251 8.24 1.50 5.71
C VAL A 251 8.26 2.84 6.46
N LEU A 252 8.31 3.96 5.75
CA LEU A 252 8.29 5.29 6.36
C LEU A 252 6.90 5.62 6.89
N THR A 253 6.85 6.25 8.06
CA THR A 253 5.60 6.61 8.71
C THR A 253 5.51 8.11 8.92
N ARG A 254 4.34 8.69 8.62
CA ARG A 254 4.01 10.09 8.72
C ARG A 254 4.84 11.01 7.78
N ARG A 255 4.24 12.12 7.38
CA ARG A 255 4.88 13.13 6.51
C ARG A 255 6.25 13.61 6.96
N GLN A 256 6.51 13.65 8.28
CA GLN A 256 7.79 14.10 8.82
C GLN A 256 8.95 13.14 8.49
N ALA A 257 8.68 11.85 8.34
CA ALA A 257 9.70 10.90 7.90
C ALA A 257 9.97 11.01 6.39
N PHE A 258 8.96 11.33 5.58
CA PHE A 258 9.11 11.53 4.14
C PHE A 258 9.80 12.84 3.76
N GLN A 259 9.66 13.87 4.59
CA GLN A 259 10.18 15.21 4.28
C GLN A 259 11.68 15.22 3.93
N PRO A 260 12.60 14.58 4.68
CA PRO A 260 14.01 14.54 4.31
C PRO A 260 14.28 13.83 2.98
N TRP A 261 13.47 12.82 2.62
CA TRP A 261 13.61 12.07 1.37
C TRP A 261 13.16 12.89 0.15
N ILE A 262 12.08 13.64 0.30
CA ILE A 262 11.52 14.49 -0.75
C ILE A 262 12.42 15.74 -0.94
N GLU A 263 12.62 16.52 0.12
CA GLU A 263 13.39 17.77 0.06
C GLU A 263 14.90 17.55 -0.17
N GLY A 264 15.45 16.46 0.38
CA GLY A 264 16.84 16.05 0.16
C GLY A 264 17.11 15.44 -1.21
N GLY A 265 16.07 15.13 -1.98
CA GLY A 265 16.19 14.54 -3.30
C GLY A 265 16.77 13.13 -3.27
N ALA A 266 16.31 12.29 -2.35
CA ALA A 266 16.76 10.92 -2.21
C ALA A 266 16.05 9.95 -3.16
N LEU A 267 14.80 10.26 -3.56
CA LEU A 267 13.97 9.42 -4.41
C LEU A 267 13.40 10.20 -5.61
N ASP A 268 13.19 9.51 -6.73
CA ASP A 268 12.41 9.99 -7.88
C ASP A 268 10.92 9.70 -7.67
N ILE A 269 10.60 8.61 -6.95
CA ILE A 269 9.26 8.14 -6.67
C ILE A 269 9.16 7.79 -5.18
N VAL A 270 8.23 8.41 -4.46
CA VAL A 270 7.92 8.04 -3.07
C VAL A 270 6.73 7.09 -3.03
N GLN A 271 6.82 6.05 -2.18
CA GLN A 271 5.85 4.98 -2.10
C GLN A 271 5.29 4.81 -0.68
N PRO A 272 4.53 5.81 -0.17
CA PRO A 272 3.87 5.67 1.13
C PRO A 272 2.79 4.57 1.08
N ASP A 273 2.70 3.78 2.13
CA ASP A 273 1.63 2.81 2.33
C ASP A 273 0.51 3.41 3.19
N VAL A 274 -0.70 3.50 2.64
CA VAL A 274 -1.85 4.10 3.33
C VAL A 274 -2.19 3.38 4.63
N THR A 275 -1.86 2.10 4.75
CA THR A 275 -2.12 1.27 5.93
C THR A 275 -1.06 1.41 7.03
N LYS A 276 0.07 2.05 6.73
CA LYS A 276 1.21 2.26 7.64
C LYS A 276 1.46 3.74 7.96
N VAL A 277 1.27 4.62 7.00
CA VAL A 277 1.77 6.00 7.01
C VAL A 277 1.03 6.96 7.94
N GLY A 278 -0.14 6.60 8.43
CA GLY A 278 -1.06 7.44 9.18
C GLY A 278 -2.38 7.69 8.44
N GLY A 279 -2.67 6.86 7.43
CA GLY A 279 -3.92 6.84 6.68
C GLY A 279 -3.99 7.86 5.53
N THR A 280 -5.19 8.03 5.04
CA THR A 280 -5.55 8.91 3.93
C THR A 280 -5.11 10.37 4.17
N SER A 281 -5.29 10.89 5.40
CA SER A 281 -4.93 12.25 5.76
C SER A 281 -3.41 12.52 5.65
N GLU A 282 -2.57 11.61 6.12
CA GLU A 282 -1.11 11.76 6.04
C GLU A 282 -0.60 11.52 4.61
N LEU A 283 -1.11 10.49 3.93
CA LEU A 283 -0.70 10.19 2.55
C LEU A 283 -1.00 11.36 1.61
N ARG A 284 -2.19 11.95 1.72
CA ARG A 284 -2.54 13.16 0.94
C ARG A 284 -1.54 14.30 1.14
N ARG A 285 -1.08 14.55 2.37
CA ARG A 285 -0.10 15.60 2.68
C ARG A 285 1.27 15.28 2.10
N ILE A 286 1.68 14.01 2.14
CA ILE A 286 2.92 13.56 1.51
C ILE A 286 2.83 13.77 0.00
N ALA A 287 1.70 13.43 -0.61
CA ALA A 287 1.49 13.56 -2.04
C ALA A 287 1.63 15.01 -2.54
N TRP A 288 1.04 15.96 -1.84
CA TRP A 288 1.20 17.38 -2.20
C TRP A 288 2.63 17.88 -1.99
N SER A 289 3.31 17.43 -0.91
CA SER A 289 4.71 17.75 -0.72
C SER A 289 5.58 17.16 -1.85
N ALA A 290 5.34 15.93 -2.26
CA ALA A 290 6.05 15.30 -3.37
C ALA A 290 5.80 16.05 -4.69
N HIS A 291 4.54 16.39 -5.00
CA HIS A 291 4.16 17.18 -6.17
C HIS A 291 4.91 18.53 -6.22
N ASP A 292 4.92 19.27 -5.12
CA ASP A 292 5.60 20.59 -5.03
C ASP A 292 7.11 20.49 -5.27
N HIS A 293 7.72 19.32 -5.03
CA HIS A 293 9.15 19.06 -5.23
C HIS A 293 9.46 18.27 -6.54
N GLY A 294 8.46 18.01 -7.38
CA GLY A 294 8.64 17.26 -8.62
C GLY A 294 9.01 15.79 -8.41
N VAL A 295 8.62 15.22 -7.27
CA VAL A 295 8.76 13.80 -6.94
C VAL A 295 7.43 13.11 -7.21
N LYS A 296 7.45 12.00 -7.97
CA LYS A 296 6.23 11.23 -8.24
C LYS A 296 5.79 10.48 -6.97
N LEU A 297 4.49 10.35 -6.76
CA LEU A 297 3.94 9.45 -5.75
C LEU A 297 3.23 8.28 -6.43
N VAL A 298 3.59 7.07 -6.00
CA VAL A 298 2.90 5.81 -6.32
C VAL A 298 2.66 5.10 -5.00
N PRO A 299 1.42 4.84 -4.57
CA PRO A 299 1.20 4.19 -3.27
C PRO A 299 1.72 2.76 -3.29
N HIS A 300 2.38 2.34 -2.19
CA HIS A 300 2.66 0.94 -1.91
C HIS A 300 1.36 0.24 -1.50
N GLY A 301 1.09 -0.96 -2.02
CA GLY A 301 -0.20 -1.61 -1.90
C GLY A 301 -0.17 -3.09 -1.53
N TRP A 302 0.85 -3.57 -0.82
CA TRP A 302 0.82 -4.93 -0.26
C TRP A 302 -0.16 -5.01 0.91
N ASN A 303 -1.46 -4.88 0.60
CA ASN A 303 -2.52 -4.68 1.58
C ASN A 303 -3.79 -5.50 1.24
N THR A 304 -4.96 -4.99 1.55
CA THR A 304 -6.27 -5.64 1.39
C THR A 304 -7.14 -4.90 0.37
N ALA A 305 -8.30 -5.44 0.03
CA ALA A 305 -9.30 -4.75 -0.80
C ALA A 305 -9.69 -3.37 -0.23
N VAL A 306 -9.67 -3.20 1.09
CA VAL A 306 -9.93 -1.89 1.75
C VAL A 306 -8.77 -0.93 1.51
N GLY A 307 -7.53 -1.41 1.61
CA GLY A 307 -6.35 -0.61 1.28
C GLY A 307 -6.32 -0.23 -0.20
N LEU A 308 -6.53 -1.18 -1.11
CA LEU A 308 -6.60 -0.93 -2.55
C LEU A 308 -7.69 0.10 -2.89
N ALA A 309 -8.90 -0.04 -2.32
CA ALA A 309 -9.97 0.95 -2.52
C ALA A 309 -9.54 2.35 -2.06
N THR A 310 -8.81 2.44 -0.94
CA THR A 310 -8.27 3.70 -0.43
C THR A 310 -7.25 4.31 -1.39
N ASP A 311 -6.32 3.51 -1.90
CA ASP A 311 -5.31 3.94 -2.87
C ASP A 311 -5.95 4.39 -4.19
N LEU A 312 -7.01 3.72 -4.65
CA LEU A 312 -7.80 4.13 -5.82
C LEU A 312 -8.47 5.49 -5.61
N GLN A 313 -9.09 5.71 -4.44
CA GLN A 313 -9.70 7.00 -4.10
C GLN A 313 -8.64 8.12 -4.03
N LEU A 314 -7.49 7.85 -3.43
CA LEU A 314 -6.36 8.79 -3.38
C LEU A 314 -5.80 9.07 -4.78
N ALA A 315 -5.54 8.04 -5.59
CA ALA A 315 -5.06 8.18 -6.97
C ALA A 315 -6.03 9.01 -7.83
N SER A 316 -7.34 8.91 -7.56
CA SER A 316 -8.32 9.75 -8.26
C SER A 316 -8.18 11.23 -7.94
N ALA A 317 -7.77 11.57 -6.72
CA ALA A 317 -7.74 12.93 -6.19
C ALA A 317 -6.37 13.62 -6.27
N LEU A 318 -5.35 12.92 -6.78
CA LEU A 318 -3.98 13.41 -6.88
C LEU A 318 -3.57 13.53 -8.36
N PRO A 319 -2.98 14.67 -8.80
CA PRO A 319 -2.73 14.94 -10.23
C PRO A 319 -1.76 13.95 -10.87
N ASP A 320 -0.69 13.56 -10.15
CA ASP A 320 0.42 12.79 -10.70
C ASP A 320 0.42 11.31 -10.30
N THR A 321 -0.59 10.86 -9.54
CA THR A 321 -0.71 9.46 -9.11
C THR A 321 -1.56 8.68 -10.13
N ASP A 322 -0.92 8.17 -11.16
CA ASP A 322 -1.52 7.47 -12.30
C ASP A 322 -1.31 5.95 -12.28
N LEU A 323 -0.67 5.45 -11.23
CA LEU A 323 -0.39 4.03 -10.97
C LEU A 323 -0.83 3.63 -9.57
N VAL A 324 -1.30 2.40 -9.42
CA VAL A 324 -1.57 1.76 -8.12
C VAL A 324 -1.04 0.33 -8.12
N GLU A 325 -0.63 -0.13 -6.95
CA GLU A 325 -0.21 -1.51 -6.75
C GLU A 325 -1.39 -2.45 -6.62
N TYR A 326 -1.30 -3.60 -7.29
CA TYR A 326 -2.27 -4.68 -7.17
C TYR A 326 -1.53 -6.00 -6.94
N VAL A 327 -1.62 -6.54 -5.74
CA VAL A 327 -1.02 -7.85 -5.42
C VAL A 327 -1.87 -8.95 -6.03
N THR A 328 -1.37 -9.53 -7.12
CA THR A 328 -2.10 -10.55 -7.88
C THR A 328 -2.20 -11.87 -7.11
N GLY A 329 -3.37 -12.51 -7.19
CA GLY A 329 -3.62 -13.79 -6.53
C GLY A 329 -3.75 -13.69 -5.01
N SER A 330 -3.92 -12.49 -4.45
CA SER A 330 -4.17 -12.31 -3.02
C SER A 330 -5.67 -12.39 -2.70
N PRO A 331 -6.13 -13.40 -1.96
CA PRO A 331 -7.54 -13.47 -1.54
C PRO A 331 -7.98 -12.27 -0.71
N TYR A 332 -7.04 -11.60 -0.02
CA TYR A 332 -7.34 -10.39 0.74
C TYR A 332 -7.68 -9.19 -0.15
N ILE A 333 -7.32 -9.24 -1.44
CA ILE A 333 -7.73 -8.26 -2.44
C ILE A 333 -8.94 -8.76 -3.22
N ASP A 334 -8.91 -10.00 -3.68
CA ASP A 334 -9.87 -10.52 -4.67
C ASP A 334 -11.18 -11.01 -4.05
N ASP A 335 -11.19 -11.36 -2.75
CA ASP A 335 -12.29 -12.14 -2.15
C ASP A 335 -12.99 -11.41 -0.97
N LEU A 336 -12.61 -10.20 -0.58
CA LEU A 336 -13.23 -9.53 0.57
C LEU A 336 -14.43 -8.65 0.22
N THR A 337 -14.66 -8.33 -1.06
CA THR A 337 -15.72 -7.41 -1.51
C THR A 337 -16.77 -8.11 -2.36
N THR A 338 -17.98 -7.56 -2.39
CA THR A 338 -19.08 -8.06 -3.23
C THR A 338 -18.75 -7.91 -4.71
N ASP A 339 -18.19 -6.78 -5.10
CA ASP A 339 -17.73 -6.50 -6.44
C ASP A 339 -16.29 -6.98 -6.62
N ARG A 340 -15.99 -7.48 -7.82
CA ARG A 340 -14.63 -7.90 -8.17
C ARG A 340 -13.89 -6.78 -8.87
N TRP A 341 -12.61 -6.69 -8.60
CA TRP A 341 -11.70 -5.84 -9.37
C TRP A 341 -11.53 -6.42 -10.77
N THR A 342 -11.84 -5.62 -11.80
CA THR A 342 -11.79 -6.09 -13.19
C THR A 342 -11.12 -5.02 -14.05
N LEU A 343 -10.10 -5.43 -14.80
CA LEU A 343 -9.46 -4.55 -15.78
C LEU A 343 -10.43 -4.25 -16.93
N ASP A 344 -10.42 -3.01 -17.40
CA ASP A 344 -11.10 -2.64 -18.63
C ASP A 344 -10.31 -3.06 -19.88
N ALA A 345 -10.84 -2.79 -21.06
CA ALA A 345 -10.22 -3.18 -22.33
C ALA A 345 -8.84 -2.53 -22.58
N ASP A 346 -8.51 -1.46 -21.88
CA ASP A 346 -7.22 -0.77 -21.93
C ASP A 346 -6.25 -1.23 -20.81
N GLY A 347 -6.63 -2.24 -20.03
CA GLY A 347 -5.86 -2.72 -18.88
C GLY A 347 -5.87 -1.77 -17.69
N MET A 348 -6.89 -0.91 -17.59
CA MET A 348 -7.06 0.04 -16.50
C MET A 348 -8.07 -0.48 -15.48
N LEU A 349 -7.91 -0.06 -14.22
CA LEU A 349 -8.83 -0.37 -13.15
C LEU A 349 -9.78 0.83 -12.92
N PRO A 350 -11.10 0.64 -13.06
CA PRO A 350 -12.07 1.67 -12.73
C PRO A 350 -12.01 2.06 -11.25
N ILE A 351 -12.09 3.34 -10.95
CA ILE A 351 -12.12 3.83 -9.58
C ILE A 351 -13.56 3.79 -9.07
N PRO A 352 -13.84 3.13 -7.91
CA PRO A 352 -15.18 3.04 -7.36
C PRO A 352 -15.84 4.42 -7.18
N ASP A 353 -17.08 4.57 -7.61
CA ASP A 353 -17.85 5.85 -7.55
C ASP A 353 -18.95 5.85 -6.47
N GLY A 354 -19.09 4.77 -5.72
CA GLY A 354 -20.01 4.70 -4.58
C GLY A 354 -19.58 5.56 -3.39
N PRO A 355 -20.48 5.82 -2.42
CA PRO A 355 -20.18 6.55 -1.20
C PRO A 355 -19.04 5.92 -0.40
N GLY A 356 -18.24 6.73 0.28
CA GLY A 356 -17.11 6.28 1.06
C GLY A 356 -15.95 5.80 0.19
N LEU A 357 -15.39 4.64 0.51
CA LEU A 357 -14.39 3.99 -0.32
C LEU A 357 -14.98 3.41 -1.61
N GLY A 358 -16.33 3.37 -1.71
CA GLY A 358 -17.04 2.86 -2.88
C GLY A 358 -17.06 1.34 -3.00
N ILE A 359 -16.78 0.61 -1.92
CA ILE A 359 -16.80 -0.84 -1.84
C ILE A 359 -17.78 -1.34 -0.78
N THR A 360 -18.21 -2.57 -0.91
CA THR A 360 -19.00 -3.27 0.11
C THR A 360 -18.29 -4.57 0.49
N LEU A 361 -18.02 -4.75 1.78
CA LEU A 361 -17.44 -6.01 2.28
C LEU A 361 -18.46 -7.14 2.19
N ASP A 362 -18.06 -8.27 1.65
CA ASP A 362 -18.87 -9.50 1.60
C ASP A 362 -18.71 -10.25 2.94
N ARG A 363 -19.75 -10.23 3.78
CA ARG A 363 -19.70 -10.84 5.11
C ARG A 363 -19.43 -12.35 5.08
N GLU A 364 -19.99 -13.06 4.10
CA GLU A 364 -19.81 -14.51 3.99
C GLU A 364 -18.36 -14.86 3.61
N ARG A 365 -17.79 -14.14 2.66
CA ARG A 365 -16.39 -14.32 2.25
C ARG A 365 -15.43 -13.89 3.35
N LEU A 366 -15.69 -12.72 3.94
CA LEU A 366 -14.86 -12.19 5.02
C LEU A 366 -14.81 -13.13 6.24
N ALA A 367 -15.90 -13.84 6.55
CA ALA A 367 -15.97 -14.83 7.63
C ALA A 367 -15.01 -16.02 7.47
N ARG A 368 -14.44 -16.21 6.28
CA ARG A 368 -13.39 -17.22 6.04
C ARG A 368 -12.05 -16.81 6.63
N TYR A 369 -11.84 -15.52 6.80
CA TYR A 369 -10.55 -14.93 7.17
C TYR A 369 -10.53 -14.29 8.54
N CYS A 370 -11.68 -13.85 9.08
CA CYS A 370 -11.75 -13.21 10.39
C CYS A 370 -13.12 -13.40 11.05
N ASP A 371 -13.22 -12.99 12.33
CA ASP A 371 -14.50 -12.88 13.04
C ASP A 371 -15.24 -11.61 12.57
N VAL A 372 -16.15 -11.81 11.62
CA VAL A 372 -16.90 -10.72 10.98
C VAL A 372 -17.88 -10.05 11.95
N ASP A 373 -18.41 -10.79 12.94
CA ASP A 373 -19.33 -10.23 13.92
C ASP A 373 -18.61 -9.36 14.96
N VAL A 374 -17.37 -9.69 15.28
CA VAL A 374 -16.50 -8.81 16.07
C VAL A 374 -16.19 -7.53 15.29
N LEU A 375 -15.93 -7.63 13.99
CA LEU A 375 -15.55 -6.47 13.18
C LEU A 375 -16.74 -5.55 12.88
N LEU A 376 -17.81 -6.10 12.31
CA LEU A 376 -18.93 -5.33 11.73
C LEU A 376 -20.22 -5.34 12.61
N GLY A 377 -20.21 -6.02 13.76
CA GLY A 377 -21.41 -6.32 14.53
C GLY A 377 -22.21 -7.47 13.93
N SER A 378 -23.06 -8.09 14.73
CA SER A 378 -23.95 -9.17 14.27
C SER A 378 -24.92 -8.66 13.20
N ALA A 379 -25.23 -9.49 12.20
CA ALA A 379 -26.25 -9.16 11.23
C ALA A 379 -27.63 -9.08 11.95
N SER A 380 -28.30 -7.96 11.82
CA SER A 380 -29.63 -7.70 12.41
C SER A 380 -30.72 -8.41 11.61
#